data_ae20faec07939f57e273cb8e15ef6c99
#
_entry.id   ae20faec07939f57e273cb8e15ef6c99
#
_cell.length_a   1.000
_cell.length_b   1.000
_cell.length_c   1.000
_cell.angle_alpha   90.00
_cell.angle_beta   90.00
_cell.angle_gamma   90.00
#
_symmetry.space_group_name_H-M   'P 1'
#
loop_
_entity.id
_entity.type
_entity.pdbx_description
1 polymer ?
#
loop_
_entity_poly.entity_id
_entity_poly.type
_entity_poly.pdbx_seq_one_letter_code
_entity_poly.pdbx_strand_id
1 'polypeptide(L)'
;MKLVIAYIRTDYAAAVIHDLYKAGVGGLTAYAVRGMSGKKATFFYSKHPFEIDHLPESLKLEVVCAEESTDKIVELIAQAARTGAAGDGIIAVQDVERVMKIRETA
;
A
#
# COMPACT_ATOMS: atom_id res chain seq x y z
N MET A 1 18.56 -1.74 -0.44
CA MET A 1 17.18 -2.22 -0.19
C MET A 1 16.21 -1.07 -0.03
N LYS A 2 15.01 -1.24 -0.52
CA LYS A 2 13.96 -0.24 -0.42
C LYS A 2 12.72 -0.86 0.21
N LEU A 3 11.93 -0.03 0.86
CA LEU A 3 10.59 -0.37 1.34
C LEU A 3 9.58 0.41 0.51
N VAL A 4 8.77 -0.31 -0.24
CA VAL A 4 7.64 0.27 -0.97
C VAL A 4 6.42 0.17 -0.08
N ILE A 5 5.81 1.31 0.21
CA ILE A 5 4.60 1.41 1.00
C ILE A 5 3.50 1.94 0.09
N ALA A 6 2.39 1.24 0.02
CA ALA A 6 1.25 1.68 -0.80
C ALA A 6 -0.02 1.70 0.05
N TYR A 7 -0.75 2.80 -0.04
CA TYR A 7 -2.10 2.92 0.51
C TYR A 7 -3.05 2.89 -0.68
N ILE A 8 -3.88 1.87 -0.77
CA ILE A 8 -4.73 1.63 -1.93
C ILE A 8 -6.17 1.38 -1.49
N ARG A 9 -7.10 1.46 -2.45
CA ARG A 9 -8.49 1.09 -2.18
C ARG A 9 -8.57 -0.39 -1.83
N THR A 10 -9.34 -0.72 -0.82
CA THR A 10 -9.52 -2.09 -0.35
C THR A 10 -9.98 -3.02 -1.48
N ASP A 11 -10.88 -2.54 -2.34
CA ASP A 11 -11.46 -3.34 -3.43
C ASP A 11 -10.42 -3.72 -4.49
N TYR A 12 -9.29 -3.02 -4.56
CA TYR A 12 -8.24 -3.31 -5.54
C TYR A 12 -7.10 -4.14 -4.97
N ALA A 13 -7.17 -4.46 -3.67
CA ALA A 13 -6.10 -5.19 -2.99
C ALA A 13 -5.79 -6.54 -3.64
N ALA A 14 -6.81 -7.33 -3.93
CA ALA A 14 -6.62 -8.66 -4.52
C ALA A 14 -5.92 -8.59 -5.88
N ALA A 15 -6.31 -7.64 -6.72
CA ALA A 15 -5.68 -7.45 -8.03
C ALA A 15 -4.22 -7.04 -7.92
N VAL A 16 -3.91 -6.13 -7.01
CA VAL A 16 -2.54 -5.67 -6.77
C VAL A 16 -1.67 -6.82 -6.26
N ILE A 17 -2.15 -7.56 -5.27
CA ILE A 17 -1.41 -8.68 -4.69
C ILE A 17 -1.16 -9.76 -5.75
N HIS A 18 -2.17 -10.05 -6.56
CA HIS A 18 -2.05 -11.03 -7.64
C HIS A 18 -0.97 -10.61 -8.66
N ASP A 19 -0.98 -9.35 -9.07
CA ASP A 19 0.00 -8.86 -10.03
C ASP A 19 1.42 -8.87 -9.48
N LEU A 20 1.58 -8.53 -8.20
CA LEU A 20 2.88 -8.61 -7.52
C LEU A 20 3.38 -10.05 -7.44
N TYR A 21 2.48 -10.98 -7.10
CA TYR A 21 2.82 -12.40 -7.04
C TYR A 21 3.27 -12.92 -8.41
N LYS A 22 2.53 -12.59 -9.47
CA LYS A 22 2.89 -12.99 -10.84
C LYS A 22 4.22 -12.42 -11.27
N ALA A 23 4.60 -11.25 -10.78
CA ALA A 23 5.89 -10.63 -11.09
C ALA A 23 7.05 -11.19 -10.30
N GLY A 24 6.80 -12.15 -9.42
CA GLY A 24 7.85 -12.81 -8.65
C GLY A 24 8.16 -12.15 -7.30
N VAL A 25 7.29 -11.26 -6.82
CA VAL A 25 7.45 -10.68 -5.49
C VAL A 25 7.19 -11.76 -4.46
N GLY A 26 8.24 -12.16 -3.75
CA GLY A 26 8.20 -13.30 -2.84
C GLY A 26 7.62 -13.00 -1.46
N GLY A 27 7.51 -11.73 -1.08
CA GLY A 27 6.97 -11.38 0.21
C GLY A 27 6.35 -9.99 0.22
N LEU A 28 5.22 -9.88 0.87
CA LEU A 28 4.57 -8.61 1.12
C LEU A 28 3.78 -8.72 2.43
N THR A 29 3.54 -7.58 3.03
CA THR A 29 2.66 -7.48 4.19
C THR A 29 1.49 -6.58 3.83
N ALA A 30 0.29 -7.00 4.20
CA ALA A 30 -0.92 -6.23 3.91
C ALA A 30 -1.78 -6.15 5.16
N TYR A 31 -2.28 -4.96 5.46
CA TYR A 31 -3.19 -4.78 6.58
C TYR A 31 -4.19 -3.67 6.34
N ALA A 32 -5.36 -3.84 6.93
CA ALA A 32 -6.41 -2.85 6.86
C ALA A 32 -6.04 -1.67 7.75
N VAL A 33 -6.23 -0.48 7.23
CA VAL A 33 -5.95 0.76 7.95
C VAL A 33 -7.12 1.72 7.77
N ARG A 34 -7.15 2.74 8.60
CA ARG A 34 -8.11 3.85 8.47
C ARG A 34 -7.33 5.13 8.31
N GLY A 35 -7.77 5.95 7.38
CA GLY A 35 -7.13 7.21 7.11
C GLY A 35 -7.99 8.08 6.22
N MET A 36 -7.58 9.31 6.06
CA MET A 36 -8.27 10.22 5.16
C MET A 36 -7.32 10.70 4.07
N SER A 37 -7.87 10.82 2.86
CA SER A 37 -7.16 11.28 1.70
C SER A 37 -8.07 12.26 0.96
N GLY A 38 -7.69 13.51 0.93
CA GLY A 38 -8.50 14.55 0.34
C GLY A 38 -9.77 14.83 1.11
N LYS A 39 -10.68 15.58 0.48
CA LYS A 39 -11.96 15.94 1.08
C LYS A 39 -13.06 15.09 0.46
N LYS A 40 -13.48 14.04 1.15
CA LYS A 40 -14.62 13.21 0.73
C LYS A 40 -15.85 13.63 1.48
N ALA A 41 -16.92 13.93 0.75
CA ALA A 41 -18.17 14.39 1.34
C ALA A 41 -18.75 13.41 2.38
N THR A 42 -18.67 12.12 2.11
CA THR A 42 -19.18 11.07 3.01
C THR A 42 -18.52 11.08 4.39
N PHE A 43 -17.27 11.53 4.45
CA PHE A 43 -16.54 11.61 5.72
C PHE A 43 -17.22 12.58 6.70
N PHE A 44 -17.83 13.65 6.20
CA PHE A 44 -18.42 14.69 7.02
C PHE A 44 -19.86 14.41 7.50
N TYR A 45 -20.46 13.30 7.07
CA TYR A 45 -21.78 12.90 7.54
C TYR A 45 -21.79 12.28 8.93
N SER A 46 -20.62 11.88 9.42
CA SER A 46 -20.48 11.35 10.77
C SER A 46 -20.56 12.49 11.81
N LYS A 47 -21.14 12.21 12.97
CA LYS A 47 -21.11 13.15 14.10
C LYS A 47 -19.71 13.37 14.65
N HIS A 48 -18.85 12.38 14.47
CA HIS A 48 -17.47 12.39 14.97
C HIS A 48 -16.51 12.01 13.84
N PRO A 49 -16.41 12.86 12.78
CA PRO A 49 -15.70 12.48 11.58
C PRO A 49 -14.19 12.28 11.77
N PHE A 50 -13.62 12.85 12.82
CA PHE A 50 -12.18 12.76 13.07
C PHE A 50 -11.78 11.64 14.03
N GLU A 51 -12.75 10.86 14.52
CA GLU A 51 -12.42 9.65 15.27
C GLU A 51 -11.99 8.54 14.33
N ILE A 52 -11.00 7.74 14.75
CA ILE A 52 -10.40 6.70 13.90
C ILE A 52 -11.46 5.77 13.32
N ASP A 53 -12.43 5.35 14.12
CA ASP A 53 -13.48 4.41 13.69
C ASP A 53 -14.37 4.97 12.57
N HIS A 54 -14.37 6.27 12.39
CA HIS A 54 -15.17 6.96 11.37
C HIS A 54 -14.36 7.35 10.13
N LEU A 55 -13.05 7.15 10.15
CA LEU A 55 -12.21 7.38 8.98
C LEU A 55 -12.44 6.30 7.93
N PRO A 56 -12.33 6.65 6.64
CA PRO A 56 -12.43 5.65 5.57
C PRO A 56 -11.41 4.53 5.73
N GLU A 57 -11.82 3.34 5.32
CA GLU A 57 -10.92 2.20 5.26
C GLU A 57 -10.09 2.22 3.99
N SER A 58 -8.84 1.77 4.12
CA SER A 58 -7.99 1.48 2.98
C SER A 58 -7.09 0.31 3.33
N LEU A 59 -6.29 -0.12 2.36
CA LEU A 59 -5.32 -1.19 2.58
C LEU A 59 -3.92 -0.62 2.49
N LYS A 60 -3.07 -1.01 3.41
CA LYS A 60 -1.64 -0.69 3.37
C LYS A 60 -0.86 -1.92 2.96
N LEU A 61 -0.05 -1.78 1.91
CA LEU A 61 0.89 -2.80 1.47
C LEU A 61 2.30 -2.37 1.78
N GLU A 62 3.12 -3.33 2.20
CA GLU A 62 4.55 -3.11 2.41
C GLU A 62 5.32 -4.19 1.69
N VAL A 63 6.28 -3.78 0.86
CA VAL A 63 7.16 -4.68 0.12
C VAL A 63 8.59 -4.23 0.33
N VAL A 64 9.43 -5.11 0.90
CA VAL A 64 10.87 -4.89 0.94
C VAL A 64 11.45 -5.49 -0.31
N CYS A 65 12.22 -4.72 -1.06
CA CYS A 65 12.75 -5.15 -2.34
C CYS A 65 14.14 -4.61 -2.62
N ALA A 66 14.81 -5.22 -3.58
CA ALA A 66 16.07 -4.71 -4.09
C ALA A 66 15.85 -3.38 -4.81
N GLU A 67 16.86 -2.53 -4.81
CA GLU A 67 16.79 -1.23 -5.46
C GLU A 67 16.41 -1.35 -6.94
N GLU A 68 16.96 -2.33 -7.63
CA GLU A 68 16.74 -2.57 -9.06
C GLU A 68 15.30 -2.95 -9.39
N SER A 69 14.56 -3.49 -8.42
CA SER A 69 13.17 -3.93 -8.60
C SER A 69 12.15 -2.87 -8.23
N THR A 70 12.59 -1.79 -7.62
CA THR A 70 11.68 -0.80 -7.00
C THR A 70 10.74 -0.16 -8.01
N ASP A 71 11.28 0.35 -9.12
CA ASP A 71 10.45 1.04 -10.11
C ASP A 71 9.40 0.12 -10.72
N LYS A 72 9.76 -1.11 -10.99
CA LYS A 72 8.82 -2.09 -11.53
C LYS A 72 7.68 -2.39 -10.55
N ILE A 73 8.01 -2.54 -9.28
CA ILE A 73 7.01 -2.80 -8.23
C ILE A 73 6.07 -1.61 -8.10
N VAL A 74 6.61 -0.39 -8.06
CA VAL A 74 5.80 0.83 -7.98
C VAL A 74 4.85 0.92 -9.18
N GLU A 75 5.33 0.67 -10.39
CA GLU A 75 4.49 0.68 -11.59
C GLU A 75 3.38 -0.37 -11.55
N LEU A 76 3.70 -1.58 -11.13
CA LEU A 76 2.70 -2.65 -11.01
C LEU A 76 1.58 -2.27 -10.06
N ILE A 77 1.93 -1.73 -8.89
CA ILE A 77 0.94 -1.29 -7.92
C ILE A 77 0.09 -0.16 -8.49
N ALA A 78 0.73 0.83 -9.08
CA ALA A 78 0.04 1.99 -9.63
C ALA A 78 -0.95 1.59 -10.73
N GLN A 79 -0.55 0.71 -11.65
CA GLN A 79 -1.42 0.26 -12.72
C GLN A 79 -2.61 -0.56 -12.21
N ALA A 80 -2.36 -1.45 -11.26
CA ALA A 80 -3.41 -2.32 -10.73
C ALA A 80 -4.40 -1.58 -9.83
N ALA A 81 -3.95 -0.53 -9.13
CA ALA A 81 -4.77 0.20 -8.17
C ALA A 81 -5.43 1.45 -8.74
N ARG A 82 -5.02 1.89 -9.92
CA ARG A 82 -5.47 3.16 -10.48
C ARG A 82 -6.88 3.10 -11.04
N THR A 83 -7.73 4.04 -10.65
CA THR A 83 -9.03 4.29 -11.26
C THR A 83 -9.04 5.60 -12.05
N GLY A 84 -8.14 6.52 -11.74
CA GLY A 84 -8.12 7.89 -12.26
C GLY A 84 -8.94 8.86 -11.44
N ALA A 85 -9.63 8.37 -10.42
CA ALA A 85 -10.44 9.21 -9.53
C ALA A 85 -9.67 9.60 -8.27
N ALA A 86 -10.13 10.66 -7.61
CA ALA A 86 -9.58 11.03 -6.31
C ALA A 86 -9.77 9.89 -5.29
N GLY A 87 -8.78 9.65 -4.47
CA GLY A 87 -8.82 8.59 -3.47
C GLY A 87 -8.20 7.27 -3.91
N ASP A 88 -7.52 7.23 -5.05
CA ASP A 88 -6.79 6.04 -5.49
C ASP A 88 -5.67 5.63 -4.54
N GLY A 89 -5.13 6.58 -3.80
CA GLY A 89 -4.10 6.32 -2.82
C GLY A 89 -2.75 6.90 -3.20
N ILE A 90 -1.73 6.48 -2.46
CA ILE A 90 -0.35 6.94 -2.67
C ILE A 90 0.60 5.76 -2.56
N ILE A 91 1.76 5.93 -3.18
CA ILE A 91 2.88 5.01 -3.04
C ILE A 91 4.08 5.83 -2.57
N ALA A 92 4.73 5.35 -1.52
CA ALA A 92 5.95 5.95 -1.01
C ALA A 92 7.08 4.94 -1.06
N VAL A 93 8.29 5.41 -1.30
CA VAL A 93 9.49 4.57 -1.29
C VAL A 93 10.44 5.11 -0.25
N GLN A 94 10.98 4.24 0.55
CA GLN A 94 11.83 4.56 1.68
C GLN A 94 13.09 3.72 1.63
N ASP A 95 14.23 4.34 1.95
CA ASP A 95 15.48 3.58 2.08
C ASP A 95 15.41 2.68 3.32
N VAL A 96 15.90 1.46 3.15
CA VAL A 96 16.06 0.52 4.25
C VAL A 96 17.55 0.29 4.46
N GLU A 97 18.02 0.67 5.61
CA GLU A 97 19.43 0.60 5.93
C GLU A 97 19.92 -0.85 6.00
N ARG A 98 19.09 -1.75 6.53
CA ARG A 98 19.49 -3.15 6.74
C ARG A 98 18.27 -4.05 6.71
N VAL A 99 18.40 -5.20 6.04
CA VAL A 99 17.42 -6.29 6.04
C VAL A 99 18.14 -7.58 6.41
N MET A 100 17.55 -8.34 7.32
CA MET A 100 18.07 -9.63 7.73
C MET A 100 16.94 -10.63 7.82
N LYS A 101 17.04 -11.72 7.08
CA LYS A 101 16.07 -12.82 7.21
C LYS A 101 16.37 -13.60 8.48
N ILE A 102 15.35 -13.82 9.29
CA ILE A 102 15.54 -14.45 10.61
C ILE A 102 16.21 -15.81 10.51
N ARG A 103 15.79 -16.64 9.55
CA ARG A 103 16.37 -17.99 9.38
C ARG A 103 17.84 -18.01 8.97
N GLU A 104 18.36 -16.88 8.49
CA GLU A 104 19.75 -16.77 8.05
C GLU A 104 20.65 -16.14 9.13
N THR A 105 20.09 -15.83 10.27
CA THR A 105 20.87 -15.33 11.41
C THR A 105 21.50 -16.50 12.15
N ALA A 106 22.75 -16.30 12.59
CA ALA A 106 23.46 -17.31 13.36
C ALA A 106 23.07 -17.24 14.84
#